data_36411d79ac4d7d5c43fa5ed3fa53cfc5
#
_entry.id   36411d79ac4d7d5c43fa5ed3fa53cfc5
#
_cell.length_a   1.000
_cell.length_b   1.000
_cell.length_c   1.000
_cell.angle_alpha   90.00
_cell.angle_beta   90.00
_cell.angle_gamma   90.00
#
_symmetry.space_group_name_H-M   'P 1'
#
loop_
_entity.id
_entity.type
_entity.pdbx_description
1 polymer ?
#
loop_
_entity_poly.entity_id
_entity_poly.type
_entity_poly.pdbx_seq_one_letter_code
_entity_poly.pdbx_strand_id
1 'polypeptide(L)' 'MTTNVEITNKGSHDIEVVRMSSQTLNREPPINLKPLESVEIFIWSSNHIRIEEK' A
#
# COMPACT_ATOMS: atom_id res chain seq x y z
N MET A 1 -17.89 1.82 3.54
CA MET A 1 -17.27 1.19 4.71
C MET A 1 -15.76 1.21 4.55
N THR A 2 -15.04 1.48 5.63
CA THR A 2 -13.58 1.63 5.58
C THR A 2 -12.92 0.46 6.29
N THR A 3 -11.89 -0.10 5.68
CA THR A 3 -11.14 -1.22 6.24
C THR A 3 -9.71 -0.79 6.51
N ASN A 4 -9.22 -1.12 7.68
CA ASN A 4 -7.83 -0.88 8.03
C ASN A 4 -7.01 -2.11 7.67
N VAL A 5 -5.96 -1.92 6.90
CA VAL A 5 -5.08 -2.99 6.44
C VAL A 5 -3.67 -2.72 6.90
N GLU A 6 -3.02 -3.74 7.44
CA GLU A 6 -1.62 -3.63 7.84
C GLU A 6 -0.77 -4.45 6.87
N ILE A 7 0.30 -3.83 6.39
CA ILE A 7 1.24 -4.48 5.48
C ILE A 7 2.61 -4.48 6.13
N THR A 8 3.21 -5.65 6.22
CA THR A 8 4.53 -5.83 6.82
C THR A 8 5.48 -6.42 5.77
N ASN A 9 6.63 -5.79 5.62
CA ASN A 9 7.66 -6.32 4.73
C ASN A 9 8.53 -7.32 5.50
N LYS A 10 8.36 -8.60 5.21
CA LYS A 10 9.12 -9.66 5.85
C LYS A 10 10.29 -10.14 5.02
N GLY A 11 10.54 -9.47 3.92
CA GLY A 11 11.62 -9.84 3.02
C GLY A 11 12.92 -9.13 3.32
N SER A 12 13.87 -9.26 2.42
CA SER A 12 15.18 -8.63 2.55
C SER A 12 15.36 -7.45 1.60
N HIS A 13 14.37 -7.14 0.79
CA HIS A 13 14.40 -6.04 -0.16
C HIS A 13 13.30 -5.04 0.15
N ASP A 14 13.53 -3.78 -0.23
CA ASP A 14 12.50 -2.76 -0.09
C ASP A 14 11.33 -3.08 -1.00
N ILE A 15 10.14 -2.70 -0.58
CA ILE A 15 8.95 -2.82 -1.41
C ILE A 15 8.28 -1.46 -1.54
N GLU A 16 7.51 -1.30 -2.59
CA GLU A 16 6.75 -0.09 -2.84
C GLU A 16 5.27 -0.42 -2.73
N VAL A 17 4.56 0.38 -1.94
CA VAL A 17 3.13 0.20 -1.70
C VAL A 17 2.40 1.43 -2.21
N VAL A 18 1.43 1.23 -3.09
CA VAL A 18 0.66 2.31 -3.68
C VAL A 18 -0.82 2.04 -3.52
N ARG A 19 -1.54 3.01 -2.96
CA ARG A 19 -2.99 2.93 -2.90
C ARG A 19 -3.57 3.66 -4.10
N MET A 20 -4.48 3.02 -4.81
CA MET A 20 -5.10 3.58 -5.98
C MET A 20 -6.61 3.55 -5.86
N SER A 21 -7.26 4.56 -6.42
CA SER A 21 -8.70 4.60 -6.51
C SER A 21 -9.10 4.51 -7.98
N SER A 22 -9.98 3.57 -8.30
CA SER A 22 -10.43 3.43 -9.67
C SER A 22 -11.43 4.50 -10.10
N GLN A 23 -11.97 5.23 -9.15
CA GLN A 23 -12.97 6.25 -9.46
C GLN A 23 -12.39 7.59 -9.87
N THR A 24 -11.21 7.93 -9.36
CA THR A 24 -10.65 9.25 -9.55
C THR A 24 -9.40 9.26 -10.41
N LEU A 25 -8.85 8.11 -10.72
CA LEU A 25 -7.58 7.96 -11.43
C LEU A 25 -6.42 8.63 -10.70
N ASN A 26 -6.65 9.07 -9.48
CA ASN A 26 -5.61 9.68 -8.68
C ASN A 26 -4.79 8.60 -7.99
N ARG A 27 -3.49 8.79 -8.06
CA ARG A 27 -2.54 7.89 -7.45
C ARG A 27 -1.90 8.60 -6.28
N GLU A 28 -1.94 8.00 -5.12
CA GLU A 28 -1.24 8.59 -3.98
C GLU A 28 0.25 8.33 -4.08
N PRO A 29 1.07 9.15 -3.40
CA PRO A 29 2.51 8.93 -3.43
C PRO A 29 2.86 7.53 -2.94
N PRO A 30 3.82 6.86 -3.58
CA PRO A 30 4.22 5.53 -3.15
C PRO A 30 4.85 5.57 -1.76
N ILE A 31 4.61 4.51 -1.00
CA ILE A 31 5.22 4.34 0.31
C ILE A 31 6.34 3.33 0.17
N ASN A 32 7.56 3.73 0.53
CA ASN A 32 8.68 2.81 0.51
C ASN A 32 8.76 2.09 1.85
N LEU A 33 8.64 0.77 1.82
CA LEU A 33 8.63 -0.04 3.02
C LEU A 33 9.90 -0.88 3.07
N LYS A 34 10.76 -0.56 4.01
CA LYS A 34 12.02 -1.28 4.19
C LYS A 34 11.77 -2.62 4.87
N PRO A 35 12.76 -3.53 4.82
CA PRO A 35 12.61 -4.81 5.51
C PRO A 35 12.24 -4.64 6.96
N LEU A 36 11.30 -5.44 7.44
CA LEU A 36 10.78 -5.46 8.80
C LEU A 36 9.94 -4.24 9.18
N GLU A 37 9.66 -3.36 8.25
CA GLU A 37 8.76 -2.23 8.50
C GLU A 37 7.32 -2.60 8.22
N SER A 38 6.42 -1.91 8.89
CA SER A 38 4.99 -2.10 8.71
C SER A 38 4.32 -0.76 8.45
N VAL A 39 3.19 -0.80 7.74
CA VAL A 39 2.39 0.39 7.51
C VAL A 39 0.91 0.01 7.58
N GLU A 40 0.10 0.91 8.12
CA GLU A 40 -1.33 0.74 8.15
C GLU A 40 -1.98 1.66 7.13
N ILE A 41 -2.88 1.12 6.34
CA ILE A 41 -3.55 1.86 5.27
C ILE A 41 -5.04 1.61 5.37
N PHE A 42 -5.84 2.68 5.24
CA PHE A 42 -7.28 2.55 5.17
C PHE A 42 -7.71 2.44 3.71
N ILE A 43 -8.60 1.51 3.45
CA ILE A 43 -9.19 1.37 2.11
C ILE A 43 -10.70 1.38 2.23
N TRP A 44 -11.37 1.84 1.17
CA TRP A 44 -12.82 1.83 1.07
C TRP A 44 -13.19 1.40 -0.33
N SER A 45 -14.49 1.30 -0.62
CA SER A 45 -14.95 0.75 -1.90
C SER A 45 -14.21 1.39 -3.08
N SER A 46 -13.83 0.62 -4.06
CA SER A 46 -13.11 1.02 -5.27
C SER A 46 -11.62 1.25 -5.08
N ASN A 47 -11.12 1.15 -3.86
CA ASN A 47 -9.68 1.26 -3.62
C ASN A 47 -9.02 -0.10 -3.83
N HIS A 48 -7.75 -0.05 -4.24
CA HIS A 48 -6.92 -1.24 -4.23
C HIS A 48 -5.49 -0.85 -3.95
N ILE A 49 -4.71 -1.82 -3.52
CA ILE A 49 -3.32 -1.61 -3.12
C ILE A 49 -2.44 -2.42 -4.05
N ARG A 50 -1.43 -1.76 -4.59
CA ARG A 50 -0.44 -2.42 -5.43
C ARG A 50 0.87 -2.50 -4.66
N ILE A 51 1.47 -3.68 -4.62
CA ILE A 51 2.74 -3.91 -3.93
C ILE A 51 3.73 -4.45 -4.93
N GLU A 52 4.90 -3.81 -4.98
CA GLU A 52 5.97 -4.24 -5.88
C GLU A 52 7.29 -4.29 -5.14
N GLU A 53 8.11 -5.28 -5.45
CA GLU A 53 9.45 -5.37 -4.92
C GLU A 53 10.38 -4.49 -5.74
N LYS A 54 11.25 -3.80 -5.07
CA LYS A 54 12.23 -2.94 -5.74
C LYS A 54 13.54 -3.64 -6.03
#